data_076c5dc9a7f3025375269f881b340ef1
#
_entry.id   076c5dc9a7f3025375269f881b340ef1
#
_cell.length_a   1.000
_cell.length_b   1.000
_cell.length_c   1.000
_cell.angle_alpha   90.00
_cell.angle_beta   90.00
_cell.angle_gamma   90.00
#
_symmetry.space_group_name_H-M   'P 1'
#
loop_
_entity.id
_entity.type
_entity.pdbx_description
1 polymer ?
#
loop_
_entity_poly.entity_id
_entity_poly.type
_entity_poly.pdbx_seq_one_letter_code
_entity_poly.pdbx_strand_id
1 'polypeptide(L)'
;NNTLDEVTDYVFEVIQNSNFAQEVHESFMDLAVGTGVLAVTEGDSINPINFSAIPLPHLVLDVGVDDRIDHVYRMRTVKCRDLRIMYPKADIPQQIEDRMKRDPEMENDILEVCCRDYSIQNEDASLFYAIDMMSKAVIYTESFKGVGSNPYICFRWSKCAGEIYGRGPLINALSAIKTTNLTIELILENAQMAISGIYQMEDDGVVNPDTINLVPGTVIPKAPNSTG
;
A
#
# COMPACT_ATOMS: atom_id res chain seq x y z
N ASN A 1 40.50 13.62 -6.21
CA ASN A 1 39.36 13.08 -5.45
C ASN A 1 38.53 14.18 -4.78
N ASN A 2 39.08 15.36 -4.43
CA ASN A 2 38.31 16.45 -3.78
C ASN A 2 37.03 16.84 -4.55
N THR A 3 37.09 16.88 -5.88
CA THR A 3 35.90 17.27 -6.69
C THR A 3 34.76 16.27 -6.61
N LEU A 4 35.09 14.96 -6.53
CA LEU A 4 34.05 13.91 -6.35
C LEU A 4 33.45 13.96 -4.95
N ASP A 5 34.28 14.25 -3.95
CA ASP A 5 33.81 14.39 -2.57
C ASP A 5 32.88 15.60 -2.43
N GLU A 6 33.24 16.74 -3.04
CA GLU A 6 32.40 17.96 -3.06
C GLU A 6 31.04 17.71 -3.78
N VAL A 7 31.03 16.98 -4.91
CA VAL A 7 29.80 16.62 -5.61
C VAL A 7 28.94 15.68 -4.77
N THR A 8 29.56 14.74 -4.09
CA THR A 8 28.84 13.81 -3.21
C THR A 8 28.19 14.55 -2.05
N ASP A 9 28.95 15.42 -1.39
CA ASP A 9 28.42 16.22 -0.28
C ASP A 9 27.24 17.11 -0.72
N TYR A 10 27.36 17.74 -1.90
CA TYR A 10 26.27 18.53 -2.48
C TYR A 10 25.01 17.70 -2.76
N VAL A 11 25.16 16.50 -3.33
CA VAL A 11 24.02 15.61 -3.59
C VAL A 11 23.34 15.19 -2.29
N PHE A 12 24.12 14.86 -1.26
CA PHE A 12 23.55 14.54 0.05
C PHE A 12 22.85 15.73 0.70
N GLU A 13 23.39 16.95 0.57
CA GLU A 13 22.76 18.18 1.05
C GLU A 13 21.40 18.40 0.37
N VAL A 14 21.31 18.22 -0.96
CA VAL A 14 20.06 18.32 -1.72
C VAL A 14 19.03 17.28 -1.23
N ILE A 15 19.45 16.03 -1.01
CA ILE A 15 18.57 14.98 -0.50
C ILE A 15 18.08 15.30 0.92
N GLN A 16 18.98 15.76 1.80
CA GLN A 16 18.62 16.10 3.18
C GLN A 16 17.66 17.29 3.28
N ASN A 17 17.78 18.26 2.38
CA ASN A 17 16.90 19.42 2.32
C ASN A 17 15.55 19.13 1.62
N SER A 18 15.43 17.97 0.98
CA SER A 18 14.19 17.53 0.31
C SER A 18 13.20 16.89 1.31
N ASN A 19 12.08 16.41 0.80
CA ASN A 19 11.09 15.64 1.58
C ASN A 19 11.48 14.17 1.84
N PHE A 20 12.72 13.77 1.53
CA PHE A 20 13.19 12.38 1.61
C PHE A 20 12.94 11.73 2.97
N ALA A 21 13.29 12.40 4.06
CA ALA A 21 13.17 11.84 5.41
C ALA A 21 11.72 11.50 5.79
N GLN A 22 10.78 12.34 5.38
CA GLN A 22 9.36 12.15 5.63
C GLN A 22 8.81 10.97 4.81
N GLU A 23 9.08 10.96 3.51
CA GLU A 23 8.58 9.92 2.59
C GLU A 23 9.17 8.53 2.89
N VAL A 24 10.46 8.48 3.25
CA VAL A 24 11.09 7.23 3.70
C VAL A 24 10.43 6.70 4.97
N HIS A 25 10.11 7.58 5.93
CA HIS A 25 9.43 7.16 7.15
C HIS A 25 8.06 6.52 6.85
N GLU A 26 7.29 7.11 5.94
CA GLU A 26 6.02 6.54 5.50
C GLU A 26 6.22 5.18 4.81
N SER A 27 7.22 5.06 3.94
CA SER A 27 7.54 3.80 3.26
C SER A 27 8.01 2.68 4.22
N PHE A 28 8.57 3.03 5.39
CA PHE A 28 8.95 2.05 6.41
C PHE A 28 7.76 1.35 7.06
N MET A 29 6.58 1.93 7.03
CA MET A 29 5.36 1.26 7.51
C MET A 29 5.05 0.03 6.64
N ASP A 30 5.15 0.17 5.32
CA ASP A 30 5.00 -0.95 4.39
C ASP A 30 6.18 -1.93 4.44
N LEU A 31 7.40 -1.41 4.65
CA LEU A 31 8.58 -2.23 4.83
C LEU A 31 8.47 -3.17 6.05
N ALA A 32 7.77 -2.76 7.10
CA ALA A 32 7.50 -3.61 8.26
C ALA A 32 6.68 -4.86 7.88
N VAL A 33 5.86 -4.79 6.83
CA VAL A 33 5.19 -5.95 6.21
C VAL A 33 6.17 -6.71 5.32
N GLY A 34 7.01 -5.99 4.53
CA GLY A 34 8.06 -6.65 3.76
C GLY A 34 8.69 -5.86 2.63
N THR A 35 7.96 -4.95 2.00
CA THR A 35 8.44 -4.22 0.83
C THR A 35 8.02 -2.77 0.93
N GLY A 36 8.98 -1.85 0.77
CA GLY A 36 8.74 -0.43 0.64
C GLY A 36 9.06 0.05 -0.77
N VAL A 37 8.34 1.05 -1.24
CA VAL A 37 8.56 1.65 -2.56
C VAL A 37 8.51 3.16 -2.45
N LEU A 38 9.53 3.81 -3.02
CA LEU A 38 9.60 5.25 -3.21
C LEU A 38 9.60 5.58 -4.69
N ALA A 39 8.83 6.56 -5.09
CA ALA A 39 8.99 7.21 -6.39
C ALA A 39 9.87 8.44 -6.25
N VAL A 40 10.74 8.64 -7.23
CA VAL A 40 11.59 9.83 -7.38
C VAL A 40 11.12 10.57 -8.62
N THR A 41 10.77 11.82 -8.43
CA THR A 41 10.30 12.69 -9.52
C THR A 41 11.07 13.99 -9.53
N GLU A 42 11.03 14.70 -10.65
CA GLU A 42 11.54 16.06 -10.74
C GLU A 42 10.74 16.96 -9.81
N GLY A 43 11.45 17.76 -9.02
CA GLY A 43 10.86 18.71 -8.10
C GLY A 43 10.76 20.12 -8.71
N ASP A 44 10.85 21.12 -7.86
CA ASP A 44 10.84 22.54 -8.24
C ASP A 44 12.24 23.14 -8.27
N SER A 45 12.35 24.44 -8.55
CA SER A 45 13.62 25.17 -8.61
C SER A 45 14.34 25.29 -7.25
N ILE A 46 13.64 25.07 -6.14
CA ILE A 46 14.21 25.14 -4.78
C ILE A 46 14.61 23.72 -4.34
N ASN A 47 13.73 22.76 -4.57
CA ASN A 47 13.94 21.35 -4.26
C ASN A 47 13.89 20.54 -5.56
N PRO A 48 15.04 20.31 -6.22
CA PRO A 48 15.08 19.70 -7.55
C PRO A 48 14.68 18.23 -7.58
N ILE A 49 14.64 17.59 -6.42
CA ILE A 49 14.25 16.17 -6.27
C ILE A 49 13.06 16.09 -5.31
N ASN A 50 12.03 15.39 -5.75
CA ASN A 50 10.85 15.10 -4.93
C ASN A 50 10.68 13.60 -4.78
N PHE A 51 10.46 13.14 -3.55
CA PHE A 51 10.19 11.75 -3.20
C PHE A 51 8.71 11.56 -2.90
N SER A 52 8.19 10.38 -3.15
CA SER A 52 6.81 10.02 -2.80
C SER A 52 6.77 8.56 -2.35
N ALA A 53 6.34 8.31 -1.14
CA ALA A 53 6.04 6.97 -0.66
C ALA A 53 4.80 6.43 -1.39
N ILE A 54 4.89 5.19 -1.86
CA ILE A 54 3.77 4.58 -2.58
C ILE A 54 3.27 3.40 -1.77
N PRO A 55 2.01 3.44 -1.31
CA PRO A 55 1.42 2.35 -0.56
C PRO A 55 1.41 1.04 -1.35
N LEU A 56 1.86 -0.03 -0.72
CA LEU A 56 1.98 -1.34 -1.36
C LEU A 56 0.66 -1.87 -1.98
N PRO A 57 -0.53 -1.62 -1.42
CA PRO A 57 -1.80 -2.02 -2.04
C PRO A 57 -2.09 -1.41 -3.42
N HIS A 58 -1.42 -0.29 -3.75
CA HIS A 58 -1.57 0.38 -5.05
C HIS A 58 -0.54 -0.08 -6.08
N LEU A 59 0.30 -1.06 -5.72
CA LEU A 59 1.41 -1.52 -6.54
C LEU A 59 1.33 -3.02 -6.84
N VAL A 60 1.73 -3.34 -8.07
CA VAL A 60 2.10 -4.70 -8.45
C VAL A 60 3.53 -4.65 -8.95
N LEU A 61 4.38 -5.50 -8.40
CA LEU A 61 5.79 -5.58 -8.71
C LEU A 61 6.08 -6.89 -9.45
N ASP A 62 7.03 -6.84 -10.38
CA ASP A 62 7.54 -8.03 -11.04
C ASP A 62 9.06 -7.96 -11.17
N VAL A 63 9.70 -9.11 -11.31
CA VAL A 63 11.16 -9.24 -11.38
C VAL A 63 11.57 -9.61 -12.78
N GLY A 64 12.66 -8.98 -13.23
CA GLY A 64 13.30 -9.33 -14.50
C GLY A 64 14.26 -10.51 -14.38
N VAL A 65 15.04 -10.70 -15.44
CA VAL A 65 15.97 -11.82 -15.61
C VAL A 65 17.01 -11.88 -14.48
N ASP A 66 17.42 -10.74 -13.94
CA ASP A 66 18.46 -10.62 -12.90
C ASP A 66 17.89 -10.69 -11.47
N ASP A 67 16.63 -11.13 -11.31
CA ASP A 67 15.96 -11.21 -10.01
C ASP A 67 15.83 -9.83 -9.30
N ARG A 68 15.97 -8.75 -10.07
CA ARG A 68 15.74 -7.36 -9.66
C ARG A 68 14.31 -6.97 -9.97
N ILE A 69 13.71 -6.14 -9.11
CA ILE A 69 12.39 -5.54 -9.40
C ILE A 69 12.64 -4.45 -10.44
N ASP A 70 12.24 -4.70 -11.67
CA ASP A 70 12.39 -3.80 -12.82
C ASP A 70 11.06 -3.53 -13.54
N HIS A 71 9.98 -4.17 -13.08
CA HIS A 71 8.62 -3.90 -13.53
C HIS A 71 7.77 -3.43 -12.34
N VAL A 72 7.22 -2.25 -12.47
CA VAL A 72 6.36 -1.62 -11.46
C VAL A 72 5.07 -1.17 -12.13
N TYR A 73 3.95 -1.65 -11.61
CA TYR A 73 2.62 -1.26 -12.01
C TYR A 73 1.96 -0.54 -10.85
N ARG A 74 1.58 0.71 -11.05
CA ARG A 74 0.93 1.53 -10.03
C ARG A 74 -0.45 1.94 -10.47
N MET A 75 -1.47 1.62 -9.67
CA MET A 75 -2.80 2.16 -9.86
C MET A 75 -2.94 3.48 -9.10
N ARG A 76 -3.41 4.50 -9.79
CA ARG A 76 -3.57 5.84 -9.24
C ARG A 76 -4.90 6.45 -9.68
N THR A 77 -5.68 6.94 -8.72
CA THR A 77 -6.90 7.69 -8.99
C THR A 77 -6.57 9.17 -9.02
N VAL A 78 -6.85 9.84 -10.12
CA VAL A 78 -6.51 11.24 -10.40
C VAL A 78 -7.74 12.01 -10.87
N LYS A 79 -7.93 13.22 -10.37
CA LYS A 79 -9.01 14.08 -10.89
C LYS A 79 -8.69 14.55 -12.30
N CYS A 80 -9.71 14.65 -13.13
CA CYS A 80 -9.56 15.05 -14.54
C CYS A 80 -8.78 16.36 -14.71
N ARG A 81 -9.01 17.36 -13.84
CA ARG A 81 -8.30 18.65 -13.88
C ARG A 81 -6.80 18.54 -13.69
N ASP A 82 -6.35 17.54 -12.90
CA ASP A 82 -4.95 17.40 -12.50
C ASP A 82 -4.13 16.60 -13.52
N LEU A 83 -4.78 15.92 -14.48
CA LEU A 83 -4.10 15.10 -15.50
C LEU A 83 -3.07 15.88 -16.32
N ARG A 84 -3.39 17.11 -16.73
CA ARG A 84 -2.47 17.95 -17.52
C ARG A 84 -1.32 18.51 -16.68
N ILE A 85 -1.52 18.64 -15.35
CA ILE A 85 -0.48 19.10 -14.43
C ILE A 85 0.51 17.96 -14.18
N MET A 86 -0.02 16.74 -14.01
CA MET A 86 0.82 15.56 -13.77
C MET A 86 1.56 15.07 -15.00
N TYR A 87 0.90 15.16 -16.16
CA TYR A 87 1.46 14.72 -17.44
C TYR A 87 1.40 15.88 -18.46
N PRO A 88 2.33 16.88 -18.36
CA PRO A 88 2.27 18.08 -19.20
C PRO A 88 2.35 17.82 -20.71
N LYS A 89 2.98 16.70 -21.10
CA LYS A 89 3.17 16.27 -22.49
C LYS A 89 2.21 15.16 -22.91
N ALA A 90 1.13 14.93 -22.12
CA ALA A 90 0.19 13.85 -22.40
C ALA A 90 -0.57 14.08 -23.70
N ASP A 91 -0.66 13.04 -24.51
CA ASP A 91 -1.59 12.99 -25.64
C ASP A 91 -2.95 12.51 -25.12
N ILE A 92 -3.81 13.48 -24.81
CA ILE A 92 -5.09 13.20 -24.16
C ILE A 92 -6.15 12.95 -25.25
N PRO A 93 -6.71 11.73 -25.31
CA PRO A 93 -7.79 11.41 -26.25
C PRO A 93 -9.02 12.31 -26.06
N GLN A 94 -9.72 12.59 -27.16
CA GLN A 94 -10.91 13.46 -27.17
C GLN A 94 -11.95 13.06 -26.11
N GLN A 95 -12.12 11.74 -25.87
CA GLN A 95 -13.06 11.24 -24.86
C GLN A 95 -12.71 11.70 -23.43
N ILE A 96 -11.43 11.78 -23.11
CA ILE A 96 -10.95 12.27 -21.82
C ILE A 96 -11.09 13.79 -21.74
N GLU A 97 -10.80 14.50 -22.85
CA GLU A 97 -11.01 15.95 -22.90
C GLU A 97 -12.47 16.35 -22.71
N ASP A 98 -13.39 15.60 -23.29
CA ASP A 98 -14.82 15.84 -23.13
C ASP A 98 -15.27 15.59 -21.68
N ARG A 99 -14.67 14.61 -21.00
CA ARG A 99 -14.87 14.38 -19.56
C ARG A 99 -14.35 15.54 -18.72
N MET A 100 -13.12 15.99 -18.99
CA MET A 100 -12.51 17.13 -18.30
C MET A 100 -13.35 18.41 -18.41
N LYS A 101 -14.02 18.62 -19.55
CA LYS A 101 -14.90 19.77 -19.78
C LYS A 101 -16.24 19.65 -19.06
N ARG A 102 -16.78 18.43 -18.93
CA ARG A 102 -18.08 18.17 -18.29
C ARG A 102 -17.98 18.20 -16.76
N ASP A 103 -17.00 17.51 -16.22
CA ASP A 103 -16.78 17.39 -14.79
C ASP A 103 -15.27 17.33 -14.48
N PRO A 104 -14.65 18.46 -14.18
CA PRO A 104 -13.23 18.52 -13.82
C PRO A 104 -12.88 17.77 -12.54
N GLU A 105 -13.84 17.58 -11.62
CA GLU A 105 -13.66 16.88 -10.36
C GLU A 105 -13.82 15.34 -10.49
N MET A 106 -14.24 14.86 -11.64
CA MET A 106 -14.39 13.44 -11.92
C MET A 106 -13.06 12.72 -11.75
N GLU A 107 -13.09 11.59 -11.03
CA GLU A 107 -11.95 10.73 -10.81
C GLU A 107 -11.71 9.82 -12.03
N ASN A 108 -10.46 9.69 -12.40
CA ASN A 108 -9.96 8.79 -13.42
C ASN A 108 -8.93 7.85 -12.82
N ASP A 109 -9.06 6.57 -13.12
CA ASP A 109 -8.07 5.57 -12.75
C ASP A 109 -7.00 5.49 -13.84
N ILE A 110 -5.78 5.80 -13.46
CA ILE A 110 -4.59 5.76 -14.30
C ILE A 110 -3.70 4.61 -13.86
N LEU A 111 -3.33 3.76 -14.79
CA LEU A 111 -2.30 2.75 -14.59
C LEU A 111 -0.95 3.31 -15.07
N GLU A 112 -0.08 3.58 -14.12
CA GLU A 112 1.33 3.88 -14.40
C GLU A 112 2.10 2.56 -14.51
N VAL A 113 2.85 2.39 -15.57
CA VAL A 113 3.67 1.20 -15.84
C VAL A 113 5.09 1.65 -16.05
N CYS A 114 6.00 1.18 -15.24
CA CYS A 114 7.42 1.32 -15.48
C CYS A 114 8.02 -0.06 -15.72
N CYS A 115 8.61 -0.29 -16.88
CA CYS A 115 9.21 -1.56 -17.24
C CYS A 115 10.57 -1.35 -17.88
N ARG A 116 11.45 -2.34 -17.74
CA ARG A 116 12.75 -2.31 -18.38
C ARG A 116 12.61 -2.40 -19.90
N ASP A 117 13.38 -1.60 -20.63
CA ASP A 117 13.46 -1.65 -22.09
C ASP A 117 14.50 -2.69 -22.53
N TYR A 118 14.02 -3.87 -22.92
CA TYR A 118 14.86 -4.93 -23.43
C TYR A 118 15.30 -4.76 -24.89
N SER A 119 14.81 -3.74 -25.59
CA SER A 119 15.22 -3.45 -26.97
C SER A 119 16.62 -2.85 -27.04
N ILE A 120 17.08 -2.25 -25.95
CA ILE A 120 18.40 -1.64 -25.82
C ILE A 120 19.35 -2.62 -25.14
N GLN A 121 20.22 -3.27 -25.91
CA GLN A 121 21.01 -4.42 -25.46
C GLN A 121 22.17 -4.10 -24.50
N ASN A 122 22.64 -2.90 -24.38
CA ASN A 122 23.85 -2.57 -23.61
C ASN A 122 23.69 -1.44 -22.61
N GLU A 123 22.48 -0.93 -22.43
CA GLU A 123 22.19 0.15 -21.49
C GLU A 123 21.00 -0.23 -20.63
N ASP A 124 21.08 0.09 -19.35
CA ASP A 124 19.90 0.05 -18.49
C ASP A 124 18.96 1.18 -18.94
N ALA A 125 17.80 0.82 -19.45
CA ALA A 125 16.78 1.75 -19.87
C ALA A 125 15.43 1.30 -19.34
N SER A 126 14.59 2.26 -18.96
CA SER A 126 13.23 2.00 -18.46
C SER A 126 12.24 2.81 -19.29
N LEU A 127 11.12 2.18 -19.62
CA LEU A 127 9.98 2.79 -20.28
C LEU A 127 8.90 3.05 -19.25
N PHE A 128 8.37 4.26 -19.26
CA PHE A 128 7.26 4.66 -18.42
C PHE A 128 6.04 4.97 -19.30
N TYR A 129 4.90 4.39 -18.91
CA TYR A 129 3.61 4.60 -19.57
C TYR A 129 2.58 5.02 -18.54
N ALA A 130 1.73 5.99 -18.87
CA ALA A 130 0.50 6.25 -18.17
C ALA A 130 -0.68 5.88 -19.07
N ILE A 131 -1.55 5.01 -18.59
CA ILE A 131 -2.67 4.44 -19.33
C ILE A 131 -3.96 4.81 -18.61
N ASP A 132 -4.88 5.45 -19.31
CA ASP A 132 -6.24 5.67 -18.79
C ASP A 132 -7.03 4.36 -18.83
N MET A 133 -7.46 3.89 -17.66
CA MET A 133 -8.12 2.60 -17.55
C MET A 133 -9.50 2.54 -18.17
N MET A 134 -10.20 3.68 -18.26
CA MET A 134 -11.53 3.75 -18.85
C MET A 134 -11.49 3.69 -20.38
N SER A 135 -10.64 4.49 -21.01
CA SER A 135 -10.47 4.51 -22.48
C SER A 135 -9.48 3.45 -22.99
N LYS A 136 -8.69 2.86 -22.08
CA LYS A 136 -7.57 1.95 -22.38
C LYS A 136 -6.55 2.57 -23.35
N ALA A 137 -6.43 3.88 -23.33
CA ALA A 137 -5.48 4.63 -24.15
C ALA A 137 -4.22 4.95 -23.35
N VAL A 138 -3.07 4.84 -24.01
CA VAL A 138 -1.81 5.35 -23.48
C VAL A 138 -1.85 6.87 -23.63
N ILE A 139 -1.81 7.59 -22.52
CA ILE A 139 -1.88 9.07 -22.49
C ILE A 139 -0.49 9.70 -22.38
N TYR A 140 0.49 8.98 -21.86
CA TYR A 140 1.84 9.48 -21.67
C TYR A 140 2.86 8.37 -21.85
N THR A 141 3.99 8.68 -22.44
CA THR A 141 5.12 7.76 -22.60
C THR A 141 6.42 8.53 -22.39
N GLU A 142 7.30 7.96 -21.59
CA GLU A 142 8.63 8.50 -21.34
C GLU A 142 9.67 7.37 -21.31
N SER A 143 10.91 7.69 -21.67
CA SER A 143 12.03 6.75 -21.66
C SER A 143 13.16 7.30 -20.81
N PHE A 144 13.57 6.53 -19.81
CA PHE A 144 14.71 6.84 -18.96
C PHE A 144 15.89 5.96 -19.33
N LYS A 145 17.08 6.56 -19.46
CA LYS A 145 18.30 5.85 -19.86
C LYS A 145 19.39 5.98 -18.80
N GLY A 146 20.15 4.93 -18.62
CA GLY A 146 21.27 4.87 -17.69
C GLY A 146 21.00 3.99 -16.47
N VAL A 147 22.08 3.60 -15.80
CA VAL A 147 22.02 2.75 -14.61
C VAL A 147 21.27 3.48 -13.49
N GLY A 148 20.26 2.82 -12.91
CA GLY A 148 19.45 3.41 -11.84
C GLY A 148 18.43 4.45 -12.31
N SER A 149 18.15 4.53 -13.61
CA SER A 149 17.20 5.50 -14.18
C SER A 149 15.73 5.19 -13.91
N ASN A 150 15.41 4.01 -13.34
CA ASN A 150 14.04 3.68 -12.93
C ASN A 150 13.59 4.66 -11.84
N PRO A 151 12.48 5.39 -12.03
CA PRO A 151 11.98 6.34 -11.04
C PRO A 151 11.45 5.69 -9.76
N TYR A 152 11.27 4.37 -9.75
CA TYR A 152 10.81 3.63 -8.59
C TYR A 152 11.97 2.93 -7.88
N ILE A 153 12.16 3.23 -6.62
CA ILE A 153 13.13 2.60 -5.74
C ILE A 153 12.39 1.59 -4.87
N CYS A 154 12.54 0.30 -5.21
CA CYS A 154 11.93 -0.80 -4.48
C CYS A 154 12.94 -1.45 -3.56
N PHE A 155 12.62 -1.56 -2.28
CA PHE A 155 13.47 -2.18 -1.27
C PHE A 155 12.69 -3.18 -0.42
N ARG A 156 13.34 -4.27 -0.05
CA ARG A 156 12.76 -5.40 0.67
C ARG A 156 13.43 -5.59 2.01
N TRP A 157 12.65 -5.85 3.06
CA TRP A 157 13.22 -6.16 4.38
C TRP A 157 14.09 -7.41 4.34
N SER A 158 13.53 -8.51 3.87
CA SER A 158 14.24 -9.77 3.64
C SER A 158 13.76 -10.39 2.34
N LYS A 159 14.70 -10.72 1.45
CA LYS A 159 14.41 -11.43 0.21
C LYS A 159 14.39 -12.93 0.47
N CYS A 160 13.31 -13.59 0.08
CA CYS A 160 13.24 -15.04 0.00
C CYS A 160 13.37 -15.51 -1.45
N ALA A 161 14.05 -16.62 -1.69
CA ALA A 161 14.23 -17.16 -3.03
C ALA A 161 12.86 -17.50 -3.66
N GLY A 162 12.64 -17.05 -4.89
CA GLY A 162 11.41 -17.26 -5.65
C GLY A 162 10.26 -16.33 -5.25
N GLU A 163 10.44 -15.40 -4.33
CA GLU A 163 9.43 -14.41 -3.95
C GLU A 163 9.77 -13.02 -4.51
N ILE A 164 8.77 -12.35 -5.06
CA ILE A 164 8.89 -10.99 -5.58
C ILE A 164 8.92 -9.99 -4.43
N TYR A 165 7.98 -10.12 -3.50
CA TYR A 165 7.86 -9.28 -2.33
C TYR A 165 8.77 -9.75 -1.19
N GLY A 166 9.22 -8.83 -0.35
CA GLY A 166 9.98 -9.15 0.84
C GLY A 166 9.12 -9.69 1.98
N ARG A 167 9.76 -10.36 2.93
CA ARG A 167 9.13 -10.74 4.21
C ARG A 167 9.60 -9.82 5.31
N GLY A 168 8.68 -9.10 5.91
CA GLY A 168 8.94 -8.20 7.02
C GLY A 168 8.75 -8.87 8.38
N PRO A 169 9.15 -8.18 9.46
CA PRO A 169 9.03 -8.70 10.82
C PRO A 169 7.57 -8.97 11.22
N LEU A 170 6.60 -8.20 10.72
CA LEU A 170 5.19 -8.41 11.02
C LEU A 170 4.63 -9.71 10.45
N ILE A 171 5.08 -10.13 9.26
CA ILE A 171 4.69 -11.41 8.67
C ILE A 171 5.19 -12.58 9.54
N ASN A 172 6.43 -12.49 10.01
CA ASN A 172 7.00 -13.52 10.86
C ASN A 172 6.32 -13.59 12.24
N ALA A 173 5.87 -12.46 12.76
CA ALA A 173 5.16 -12.36 14.03
C ALA A 173 3.64 -12.64 13.94
N LEU A 174 3.09 -12.80 12.73
CA LEU A 174 1.64 -12.83 12.48
C LEU A 174 0.91 -13.91 13.29
N SER A 175 1.50 -15.09 13.45
CA SER A 175 0.91 -16.16 14.24
C SER A 175 0.80 -15.79 15.73
N ALA A 176 1.85 -15.18 16.29
CA ALA A 176 1.86 -14.72 17.68
C ALA A 176 0.86 -13.57 17.90
N ILE A 177 0.78 -12.64 16.95
CA ILE A 177 -0.19 -11.52 16.97
C ILE A 177 -1.62 -12.06 16.99
N LYS A 178 -1.95 -13.01 16.09
CA LYS A 178 -3.28 -13.63 16.04
C LYS A 178 -3.63 -14.34 17.37
N THR A 179 -2.69 -15.08 17.94
CA THR A 179 -2.90 -15.77 19.23
C THR A 179 -3.13 -14.76 20.36
N THR A 180 -2.35 -13.69 20.40
CA THR A 180 -2.50 -12.63 21.40
C THR A 180 -3.87 -11.92 21.27
N ASN A 181 -4.28 -11.57 20.06
CA ASN A 181 -5.58 -10.95 19.82
C ASN A 181 -6.73 -11.87 20.29
N LEU A 182 -6.69 -13.15 19.95
CA LEU A 182 -7.68 -14.13 20.41
C LEU A 182 -7.70 -14.24 21.94
N THR A 183 -6.53 -14.25 22.57
CA THR A 183 -6.44 -14.30 24.04
C THR A 183 -7.08 -13.08 24.68
N ILE A 184 -6.82 -11.89 24.14
CA ILE A 184 -7.42 -10.65 24.64
C ILE A 184 -8.94 -10.66 24.43
N GLU A 185 -9.42 -11.12 23.30
CA GLU A 185 -10.86 -11.27 23.01
C GLU A 185 -11.54 -12.17 24.05
N LEU A 186 -10.98 -13.36 24.30
CA LEU A 186 -11.50 -14.28 25.31
C LEU A 186 -11.47 -13.71 26.74
N ILE A 187 -10.46 -12.91 27.09
CA ILE A 187 -10.38 -12.22 28.39
C ILE A 187 -11.50 -11.19 28.51
N LEU A 188 -11.75 -10.42 27.46
CA LEU A 188 -12.79 -9.41 27.44
C LEU A 188 -14.20 -10.04 27.50
N GLU A 189 -14.42 -11.13 26.78
CA GLU A 189 -15.68 -11.88 26.82
C GLU A 189 -15.93 -12.44 28.24
N ASN A 190 -14.91 -13.05 28.87
CA ASN A 190 -15.02 -13.53 30.25
C ASN A 190 -15.29 -12.39 31.23
N ALA A 191 -14.62 -11.25 31.09
CA ALA A 191 -14.85 -10.07 31.91
C ALA A 191 -16.29 -9.56 31.74
N GLN A 192 -16.79 -9.51 30.51
CA GLN A 192 -18.16 -9.11 30.22
C GLN A 192 -19.19 -10.06 30.84
N MET A 193 -18.97 -11.38 30.77
CA MET A 193 -19.80 -12.37 31.46
C MET A 193 -19.78 -12.21 32.98
N ALA A 194 -18.60 -11.96 33.55
CA ALA A 194 -18.46 -11.76 34.99
C ALA A 194 -19.18 -10.49 35.50
N ILE A 195 -19.16 -9.42 34.69
CA ILE A 195 -19.82 -8.16 35.04
C ILE A 195 -21.34 -8.26 34.86
N SER A 196 -21.80 -8.84 33.75
CA SER A 196 -23.23 -8.94 33.43
C SER A 196 -23.94 -10.05 34.20
N GLY A 197 -23.19 -11.07 34.64
CA GLY A 197 -23.72 -12.24 35.32
C GLY A 197 -24.59 -13.13 34.42
N ILE A 198 -24.93 -14.29 34.96
CA ILE A 198 -25.95 -15.19 34.41
C ILE A 198 -27.03 -15.31 35.46
N TYR A 199 -28.25 -15.13 35.08
CA TYR A 199 -29.40 -15.12 36.00
C TYR A 199 -30.15 -16.45 35.91
N GLN A 200 -30.72 -16.88 37.02
CA GLN A 200 -31.62 -18.02 37.06
C GLN A 200 -33.04 -17.54 37.31
N MET A 201 -34.00 -18.08 36.62
CA MET A 201 -35.41 -17.82 36.78
C MET A 201 -36.18 -19.15 36.85
N GLU A 202 -37.27 -19.21 37.65
CA GLU A 202 -38.14 -20.40 37.65
C GLU A 202 -38.75 -20.61 36.28
N ASP A 203 -38.69 -21.87 35.80
CA ASP A 203 -39.23 -22.26 34.48
C ASP A 203 -40.78 -22.25 34.57
N ASP A 204 -41.38 -21.41 33.73
CA ASP A 204 -42.82 -21.32 33.50
C ASP A 204 -43.30 -22.18 32.32
N GLY A 205 -42.44 -22.99 31.75
CA GLY A 205 -42.70 -23.89 30.62
C GLY A 205 -42.70 -23.19 29.24
N VAL A 206 -42.34 -21.90 29.18
CA VAL A 206 -42.32 -21.13 27.92
C VAL A 206 -40.93 -21.14 27.28
N VAL A 207 -39.87 -21.24 28.06
CA VAL A 207 -38.49 -21.18 27.56
C VAL A 207 -37.97 -22.57 27.19
N ASN A 208 -37.59 -22.76 25.94
CA ASN A 208 -36.94 -24.03 25.50
C ASN A 208 -35.45 -24.02 25.88
N PRO A 209 -35.02 -24.95 26.76
CA PRO A 209 -33.62 -25.04 27.20
C PRO A 209 -32.62 -25.22 26.05
N ASP A 210 -33.01 -25.88 24.96
CA ASP A 210 -32.16 -26.21 23.82
C ASP A 210 -31.79 -24.99 22.95
N THR A 211 -32.48 -23.85 23.16
CA THR A 211 -32.25 -22.62 22.42
C THR A 211 -31.48 -21.55 23.19
N ILE A 212 -31.04 -21.84 24.43
CA ILE A 212 -30.36 -20.88 25.26
C ILE A 212 -28.90 -20.74 24.85
N ASN A 213 -28.54 -19.60 24.29
CA ASN A 213 -27.15 -19.22 24.08
C ASN A 213 -26.62 -18.50 25.33
N LEU A 214 -25.48 -18.99 25.86
CA LEU A 214 -24.80 -18.37 26.99
C LEU A 214 -24.12 -17.07 26.53
N VAL A 215 -24.81 -15.96 26.67
CA VAL A 215 -24.30 -14.62 26.43
C VAL A 215 -24.43 -13.78 27.72
N PRO A 216 -23.67 -12.68 27.87
CA PRO A 216 -23.78 -11.81 29.03
C PRO A 216 -25.25 -11.40 29.33
N GLY A 217 -25.69 -11.62 30.57
CA GLY A 217 -27.08 -11.32 30.95
C GLY A 217 -28.10 -12.42 30.62
N THR A 218 -27.67 -13.59 30.17
CA THR A 218 -28.59 -14.72 29.88
C THR A 218 -29.32 -15.18 31.13
N VAL A 219 -30.60 -15.45 30.97
CA VAL A 219 -31.44 -16.03 32.03
C VAL A 219 -31.61 -17.53 31.74
N ILE A 220 -31.18 -18.37 32.68
CA ILE A 220 -31.33 -19.82 32.60
C ILE A 220 -32.58 -20.24 33.39
N PRO A 221 -33.52 -21.00 32.75
CA PRO A 221 -34.67 -21.53 33.44
C PRO A 221 -34.24 -22.63 34.45
N LYS A 222 -34.81 -22.55 35.64
CA LYS A 222 -34.59 -23.52 36.72
C LYS A 222 -35.88 -24.23 37.04
N ALA A 223 -35.86 -25.55 37.23
CA ALA A 223 -37.04 -26.31 37.63
C ALA A 223 -37.55 -25.83 38.99
N PRO A 224 -38.85 -25.65 39.13
CA PRO A 224 -39.44 -25.24 40.41
C PRO A 224 -39.05 -26.23 41.52
N ASN A 225 -38.60 -25.70 42.67
CA ASN A 225 -38.11 -26.44 43.82
C ASN A 225 -36.78 -27.19 43.70
N SER A 226 -35.98 -26.96 42.66
CA SER A 226 -34.61 -27.49 42.62
C SER A 226 -33.68 -26.57 43.45
N THR A 227 -33.08 -27.12 44.48
CA THR A 227 -31.92 -26.55 45.18
C THR A 227 -30.74 -26.67 44.25
N GLY A 228 -30.27 -25.55 43.67
CA GLY A 228 -29.17 -25.47 42.72
C GLY A 228 -27.85 -25.88 43.27
#